data_0a0a94a2e7c9a74bf86867c38949efb5
#
_entry.id   0a0a94a2e7c9a74bf86867c38949efb5
#
_cell.length_a   1.000
_cell.length_b   1.000
_cell.length_c   1.000
_cell.angle_alpha   90.00
_cell.angle_beta   90.00
_cell.angle_gamma   90.00
#
_symmetry.space_group_name_H-M   'P 1'
#
loop_
_entity.id
_entity.type
_entity.pdbx_description
1 polymer ?
#
loop_
_entity_poly.entity_id
_entity_poly.type
_entity_poly.pdbx_seq_one_letter_code
_entity_poly.pdbx_strand_id
1 'polypeptide(L)'
;MKYLLILPGVLVLLVLIAVVRTLVSPRKTSGYQPPQTDEAEALRLAGKLSKMIQVDTTSHAGGDDPARFRAFHKTLAELFPRVFSQLEKTEIDGNLLFYWKGRSQERPILLMSHQDVVPAEGAWSHAPFSGDIADGKVWGRGASDTKCSVMAFFEAAEQLLAEGYTPPTDVYLASSCTEEWAGDGAPKLVAELQRRGVELFLVCDEGGAIISEPIGGIPGNFAMVGVFEKGKADVKFTAKSTGGHASAPGTVSYTHLTLPTICS
;
A
#
# COMPACT_ATOMS: atom_id res chain seq x y z
N MET A 1 -10.12 45.86 10.57
CA MET A 1 -9.05 45.90 9.56
C MET A 1 -7.65 45.51 10.08
N LYS A 2 -7.26 45.84 11.31
CA LYS A 2 -5.89 45.51 11.83
C LYS A 2 -5.58 44.02 11.92
N TYR A 3 -6.57 43.16 12.15
CA TYR A 3 -6.35 41.70 12.26
C TYR A 3 -6.27 40.96 10.93
N LEU A 4 -6.69 41.59 9.82
CA LEU A 4 -6.67 40.96 8.50
C LEU A 4 -5.24 40.81 7.94
N LEU A 5 -4.27 41.58 8.44
CA LEU A 5 -2.86 41.51 8.05
C LEU A 5 -2.03 40.59 8.91
N ILE A 6 -2.55 40.13 10.06
CA ILE A 6 -1.81 39.24 10.97
C ILE A 6 -1.67 37.85 10.33
N LEU A 7 -2.74 37.33 9.74
CA LEU A 7 -2.74 35.97 9.14
C LEU A 7 -1.72 35.83 7.99
N PRO A 8 -1.68 36.75 7.00
CA PRO A 8 -0.63 36.73 5.98
C PRO A 8 0.79 36.90 6.58
N GLY A 9 0.95 37.76 7.58
CA GLY A 9 2.25 37.94 8.24
C GLY A 9 2.75 36.67 8.93
N VAL A 10 1.88 35.95 9.64
CA VAL A 10 2.18 34.65 10.25
C VAL A 10 2.53 33.62 9.18
N LEU A 11 1.78 33.55 8.09
CA LEU A 11 2.06 32.63 7.00
C LEU A 11 3.44 32.87 6.36
N VAL A 12 3.77 34.11 6.07
CA VAL A 12 5.09 34.51 5.54
C VAL A 12 6.21 34.12 6.53
N LEU A 13 6.01 34.34 7.83
CA LEU A 13 6.97 33.98 8.84
C LEU A 13 7.17 32.44 8.90
N LEU A 14 6.10 31.67 8.84
CA LEU A 14 6.19 30.20 8.83
C LEU A 14 6.92 29.70 7.58
N VAL A 15 6.65 30.26 6.41
CA VAL A 15 7.37 29.95 5.17
C VAL A 15 8.86 30.28 5.31
N LEU A 16 9.20 31.45 5.83
CA LEU A 16 10.59 31.85 6.06
C LEU A 16 11.30 30.89 7.02
N ILE A 17 10.64 30.51 8.12
CA ILE A 17 11.17 29.53 9.07
C ILE A 17 11.40 28.18 8.37
N ALA A 18 10.45 27.72 7.56
CA ALA A 18 10.60 26.46 6.83
C ALA A 18 11.76 26.51 5.83
N VAL A 19 11.89 27.60 5.07
CA VAL A 19 13.00 27.80 4.12
C VAL A 19 14.34 27.83 4.86
N VAL A 20 14.46 28.63 5.92
CA VAL A 20 15.70 28.71 6.71
C VAL A 20 16.05 27.34 7.29
N ARG A 21 15.10 26.63 7.89
CA ARG A 21 15.34 25.28 8.42
C ARG A 21 15.80 24.30 7.34
N THR A 22 15.21 24.38 6.14
CA THR A 22 15.62 23.54 5.01
C THR A 22 17.04 23.85 4.54
N LEU A 23 17.41 25.12 4.48
CA LEU A 23 18.74 25.54 4.04
C LEU A 23 19.84 25.23 5.08
N VAL A 24 19.50 25.30 6.36
CA VAL A 24 20.46 25.09 7.47
C VAL A 24 20.50 23.62 7.90
N SER A 25 19.48 22.83 7.57
CA SER A 25 19.48 21.41 7.92
C SER A 25 20.61 20.68 7.20
N PRO A 26 21.50 20.00 7.94
CA PRO A 26 22.57 19.24 7.32
C PRO A 26 21.96 18.17 6.40
N ARG A 27 22.35 18.16 5.14
CA ARG A 27 21.99 17.07 4.22
C ARG A 27 22.63 15.79 4.76
N LYS A 28 21.82 14.94 5.36
CA LYS A 28 22.26 13.59 5.71
C LYS A 28 22.39 12.81 4.40
N THR A 29 23.57 12.82 3.81
CA THR A 29 23.91 11.86 2.77
C THR A 29 24.12 10.51 3.47
N SER A 30 23.24 9.57 3.23
CA SER A 30 23.49 8.19 3.61
C SER A 30 24.69 7.72 2.78
N GLY A 31 25.72 7.19 3.44
CA GLY A 31 26.84 6.52 2.75
C GLY A 31 26.43 5.16 2.13
N TYR A 32 25.14 4.86 2.13
CA TYR A 32 24.61 3.64 1.55
C TYR A 32 24.81 3.64 0.04
N GLN A 33 25.54 2.65 -0.44
CA GLN A 33 25.62 2.31 -1.85
C GLN A 33 24.63 1.16 -2.05
N PRO A 34 23.64 1.32 -2.95
CA PRO A 34 22.76 0.20 -3.26
C PRO A 34 23.63 -0.96 -3.79
N PRO A 35 23.33 -2.20 -3.40
CA PRO A 35 24.01 -3.35 -3.97
C PRO A 35 23.83 -3.34 -5.49
N GLN A 36 24.90 -3.65 -6.22
CA GLN A 36 24.77 -3.88 -7.66
C GLN A 36 23.94 -5.14 -7.84
N THR A 37 22.77 -5.00 -8.42
CA THR A 37 21.91 -6.15 -8.75
C THR A 37 22.56 -6.83 -9.97
N ASP A 38 22.90 -8.10 -9.84
CA ASP A 38 23.29 -8.87 -10.98
C ASP A 38 22.05 -9.23 -11.82
N GLU A 39 22.23 -9.44 -13.11
CA GLU A 39 21.15 -9.72 -14.05
C GLU A 39 20.45 -11.06 -13.72
N ALA A 40 21.22 -12.06 -13.27
CA ALA A 40 20.67 -13.35 -12.90
C ALA A 40 19.73 -13.27 -11.68
N GLU A 41 20.12 -12.48 -10.68
CA GLU A 41 19.27 -12.23 -9.51
C GLU A 41 18.01 -11.43 -9.90
N ALA A 42 18.14 -10.42 -10.75
CA ALA A 42 17.00 -9.65 -11.25
C ALA A 42 16.00 -10.56 -11.99
N LEU A 43 16.48 -11.46 -12.85
CA LEU A 43 15.64 -12.43 -13.55
C LEU A 43 15.02 -13.45 -12.61
N ARG A 44 15.73 -13.90 -11.57
CA ARG A 44 15.19 -14.79 -10.55
C ARG A 44 14.02 -14.14 -9.82
N LEU A 45 14.17 -12.90 -9.38
CA LEU A 45 13.13 -12.13 -8.71
C LEU A 45 11.95 -11.84 -9.65
N ALA A 46 12.22 -11.43 -10.89
CA ALA A 46 11.18 -11.24 -11.90
C ALA A 46 10.38 -12.51 -12.15
N GLY A 47 11.04 -13.68 -12.17
CA GLY A 47 10.38 -14.98 -12.29
C GLY A 47 9.45 -15.32 -11.11
N LYS A 48 9.79 -14.92 -9.89
CA LYS A 48 8.89 -15.06 -8.73
C LYS A 48 7.67 -14.15 -8.87
N LEU A 49 7.88 -12.87 -9.18
CA LEU A 49 6.78 -11.93 -9.39
C LEU A 49 5.86 -12.38 -10.53
N SER A 50 6.43 -12.83 -11.65
CA SER A 50 5.69 -13.38 -12.77
C SER A 50 4.72 -14.49 -12.34
N LYS A 51 5.19 -15.47 -11.55
CA LYS A 51 4.35 -16.55 -11.03
C LYS A 51 3.24 -16.04 -10.11
N MET A 52 3.52 -15.02 -9.31
CA MET A 52 2.50 -14.40 -8.45
C MET A 52 1.43 -13.66 -9.27
N ILE A 53 1.81 -12.99 -10.35
CA ILE A 53 0.88 -12.30 -11.26
C ILE A 53 -0.03 -13.29 -11.99
N GLN A 54 0.48 -14.47 -12.38
CA GLN A 54 -0.29 -15.50 -13.07
C GLN A 54 -1.48 -16.04 -12.27
N VAL A 55 -1.52 -15.81 -10.96
CA VAL A 55 -2.69 -16.15 -10.15
C VAL A 55 -3.64 -14.96 -10.10
N ASP A 56 -4.85 -15.15 -10.61
CA ASP A 56 -5.92 -14.15 -10.53
C ASP A 56 -6.42 -14.04 -9.07
N THR A 57 -6.15 -12.88 -8.48
CA THR A 57 -6.60 -12.51 -7.13
C THR A 57 -7.56 -11.31 -7.17
N THR A 58 -8.30 -11.14 -8.26
CA THR A 58 -9.28 -10.06 -8.38
C THR A 58 -10.29 -10.11 -7.24
N SER A 59 -10.45 -9.01 -6.53
CA SER A 59 -11.45 -8.84 -5.48
C SER A 59 -12.62 -7.98 -5.94
N HIS A 60 -13.76 -8.09 -5.26
CA HIS A 60 -14.98 -7.37 -5.61
C HIS A 60 -15.66 -6.81 -4.36
N ALA A 61 -16.28 -5.64 -4.50
CA ALA A 61 -17.14 -5.07 -3.46
C ALA A 61 -18.30 -6.02 -3.16
N GLY A 62 -18.52 -6.31 -1.89
CA GLY A 62 -19.54 -7.27 -1.45
C GLY A 62 -18.98 -8.61 -0.98
N GLY A 63 -17.68 -8.79 -1.10
CA GLY A 63 -16.93 -9.94 -0.61
C GLY A 63 -16.73 -11.03 -1.64
N ASP A 64 -15.60 -11.69 -1.52
CA ASP A 64 -15.22 -12.85 -2.31
C ASP A 64 -15.14 -14.10 -1.42
N ASP A 65 -15.28 -15.28 -2.01
CA ASP A 65 -14.99 -16.54 -1.30
C ASP A 65 -13.48 -16.55 -0.95
N PRO A 66 -13.11 -16.67 0.35
CA PRO A 66 -11.71 -16.79 0.76
C PRO A 66 -10.95 -17.92 0.06
N ALA A 67 -11.68 -18.92 -0.44
CA ALA A 67 -11.10 -20.00 -1.23
C ALA A 67 -10.38 -19.51 -2.49
N ARG A 68 -10.79 -18.36 -3.05
CA ARG A 68 -10.17 -17.75 -4.23
C ARG A 68 -8.68 -17.47 -4.00
N PHE A 69 -8.30 -17.06 -2.80
CA PHE A 69 -6.92 -16.73 -2.48
C PHE A 69 -6.03 -17.95 -2.18
N ARG A 70 -6.62 -19.15 -2.00
CA ARG A 70 -5.85 -20.37 -1.69
C ARG A 70 -4.84 -20.74 -2.78
N ALA A 71 -5.18 -20.51 -4.05
CA ALA A 71 -4.24 -20.73 -5.15
C ALA A 71 -3.01 -19.81 -5.03
N PHE A 72 -3.24 -18.56 -4.66
CA PHE A 72 -2.17 -17.60 -4.43
C PHE A 72 -1.33 -17.97 -3.21
N HIS A 73 -1.97 -18.39 -2.10
CA HIS A 73 -1.26 -18.86 -0.90
C HIS A 73 -0.39 -20.09 -1.21
N LYS A 74 -0.88 -21.00 -2.06
CA LYS A 74 -0.07 -22.14 -2.51
C LYS A 74 1.14 -21.67 -3.31
N THR A 75 0.97 -20.75 -4.23
CA THR A 75 2.06 -20.16 -5.00
C THR A 75 3.07 -19.46 -4.08
N LEU A 76 2.61 -18.70 -3.10
CA LEU A 76 3.52 -18.09 -2.10
C LEU A 76 4.30 -19.16 -1.30
N ALA A 77 3.65 -20.24 -0.88
CA ALA A 77 4.33 -21.33 -0.16
C ALA A 77 5.39 -22.05 -1.01
N GLU A 78 5.15 -22.18 -2.32
CA GLU A 78 6.12 -22.75 -3.27
C GLU A 78 7.32 -21.80 -3.50
N LEU A 79 7.06 -20.49 -3.53
CA LEU A 79 8.10 -19.48 -3.78
C LEU A 79 8.91 -19.12 -2.53
N PHE A 80 8.31 -19.23 -1.35
CA PHE A 80 8.87 -18.81 -0.06
C PHE A 80 8.71 -19.92 1.01
N PRO A 81 9.31 -21.11 0.78
CA PRO A 81 9.06 -22.28 1.62
C PRO A 81 9.54 -22.12 3.06
N ARG A 82 10.59 -21.34 3.32
CA ARG A 82 11.05 -21.09 4.69
C ARG A 82 10.10 -20.20 5.47
N VAL A 83 9.58 -19.14 4.84
CA VAL A 83 8.56 -18.28 5.45
C VAL A 83 7.37 -19.14 5.89
N PHE A 84 6.88 -20.02 5.03
CA PHE A 84 5.72 -20.87 5.33
C PHE A 84 6.00 -22.01 6.30
N SER A 85 7.23 -22.49 6.42
CA SER A 85 7.60 -23.61 7.31
C SER A 85 8.20 -23.18 8.64
N GLN A 86 8.82 -22.01 8.74
CA GLN A 86 9.55 -21.60 9.93
C GLN A 86 8.85 -20.47 10.71
N LEU A 87 7.96 -19.71 10.07
CA LEU A 87 7.19 -18.69 10.77
C LEU A 87 5.81 -19.22 11.19
N GLU A 88 5.30 -18.70 12.29
CA GLU A 88 3.93 -19.00 12.72
C GLU A 88 2.94 -18.32 11.78
N LYS A 89 2.20 -19.13 11.01
CA LYS A 89 1.18 -18.64 10.08
C LYS A 89 -0.21 -18.68 10.70
N THR A 90 -0.94 -17.59 10.57
CA THR A 90 -2.38 -17.50 10.83
C THR A 90 -3.08 -17.02 9.56
N GLU A 91 -4.16 -17.71 9.21
CA GLU A 91 -5.01 -17.34 8.06
C GLU A 91 -6.40 -16.97 8.59
N ILE A 92 -6.90 -15.80 8.18
CA ILE A 92 -8.17 -15.24 8.63
C ILE A 92 -8.95 -14.79 7.39
N ASP A 93 -9.94 -15.58 6.98
CA ASP A 93 -10.82 -15.27 5.84
C ASP A 93 -10.03 -14.85 4.58
N GLY A 94 -8.99 -15.60 4.23
CA GLY A 94 -8.13 -15.32 3.08
C GLY A 94 -6.99 -14.33 3.35
N ASN A 95 -6.97 -13.68 4.50
CA ASN A 95 -5.87 -12.81 4.89
C ASN A 95 -4.76 -13.64 5.56
N LEU A 96 -3.51 -13.27 5.34
CA LEU A 96 -2.34 -13.94 5.93
C LEU A 96 -1.69 -13.06 6.98
N LEU A 97 -1.32 -13.66 8.11
CA LEU A 97 -0.48 -13.08 9.13
C LEU A 97 0.61 -14.08 9.51
N PHE A 98 1.87 -13.66 9.39
CA PHE A 98 3.02 -14.44 9.85
C PHE A 98 3.67 -13.74 11.02
N TYR A 99 4.06 -14.51 12.01
CA TYR A 99 4.82 -14.05 13.17
C TYR A 99 6.22 -14.63 13.13
N TRP A 100 7.20 -13.75 13.08
CA TRP A 100 8.63 -14.07 13.16
C TRP A 100 9.16 -13.60 14.50
N LYS A 101 9.40 -14.57 15.38
CA LYS A 101 9.90 -14.29 16.71
C LYS A 101 11.29 -13.67 16.67
N GLY A 102 11.42 -12.50 17.29
CA GLY A 102 12.68 -11.80 17.49
C GLY A 102 13.37 -12.17 18.81
N ARG A 103 14.48 -11.46 19.04
CA ARG A 103 15.22 -11.55 20.31
C ARG A 103 14.53 -10.81 21.46
N SER A 104 13.68 -9.83 21.13
CA SER A 104 12.87 -9.05 22.07
C SER A 104 11.45 -8.90 21.53
N GLN A 105 10.49 -8.82 22.45
CA GLN A 105 9.09 -8.47 22.13
C GLN A 105 8.82 -6.97 22.17
N GLU A 106 9.82 -6.18 22.58
CA GLU A 106 9.69 -4.72 22.61
C GLU A 106 9.75 -4.14 21.20
N ARG A 107 8.88 -3.16 20.94
CA ARG A 107 8.85 -2.41 19.68
C ARG A 107 8.69 -3.31 18.43
N PRO A 108 7.69 -4.19 18.38
CA PRO A 108 7.46 -5.06 17.24
C PRO A 108 7.10 -4.24 15.99
N ILE A 109 7.44 -4.76 14.83
CA ILE A 109 7.16 -4.13 13.54
C ILE A 109 6.23 -4.99 12.69
N LEU A 110 5.43 -4.34 11.87
CA LEU A 110 4.58 -4.97 10.86
C LEU A 110 5.00 -4.49 9.48
N LEU A 111 5.26 -5.43 8.59
CA LEU A 111 5.38 -5.22 7.15
C LEU A 111 4.10 -5.77 6.53
N MET A 112 3.34 -4.94 5.84
CA MET A 112 2.08 -5.36 5.23
C MET A 112 1.94 -4.90 3.79
N SER A 113 1.12 -5.61 3.06
CA SER A 113 0.75 -5.29 1.69
C SER A 113 -0.45 -6.16 1.30
N HIS A 114 -1.27 -5.72 0.36
CA HIS A 114 -2.41 -6.52 -0.07
C HIS A 114 -2.04 -7.50 -1.19
N GLN A 115 -2.83 -8.55 -1.32
CA GLN A 115 -2.68 -9.59 -2.34
C GLN A 115 -3.76 -9.55 -3.42
N ASP A 116 -4.85 -8.85 -3.13
CA ASP A 116 -5.93 -8.66 -4.09
C ASP A 116 -5.57 -7.61 -5.14
N VAL A 117 -6.33 -7.60 -6.20
CA VAL A 117 -6.17 -6.66 -7.32
C VAL A 117 -7.54 -6.24 -7.85
N VAL A 118 -7.62 -5.05 -8.41
CA VAL A 118 -8.83 -4.59 -9.13
C VAL A 118 -9.06 -5.39 -10.41
N PRO A 119 -10.30 -5.45 -10.93
CA PRO A 119 -10.61 -6.06 -12.22
C PRO A 119 -9.74 -5.52 -13.35
N ALA A 120 -9.38 -6.39 -14.27
CA ALA A 120 -8.59 -6.03 -15.44
C ALA A 120 -9.54 -5.77 -16.63
N GLU A 121 -9.89 -4.49 -16.80
CA GLU A 121 -10.76 -4.05 -17.89
C GLU A 121 -9.96 -3.40 -19.02
N GLY A 122 -10.58 -3.31 -20.22
CA GLY A 122 -10.00 -2.64 -21.37
C GLY A 122 -8.98 -3.47 -22.15
N ALA A 123 -8.26 -2.80 -23.05
CA ALA A 123 -7.23 -3.43 -23.88
C ALA A 123 -5.87 -3.39 -23.17
N TRP A 124 -5.16 -4.50 -23.22
CA TRP A 124 -3.86 -4.69 -22.61
C TRP A 124 -2.81 -5.05 -23.64
N SER A 125 -1.59 -4.49 -23.53
CA SER A 125 -0.46 -4.86 -24.39
C SER A 125 0.02 -6.29 -24.12
N HIS A 126 -0.07 -6.74 -22.87
CA HIS A 126 0.16 -8.11 -22.42
C HIS A 126 -1.08 -8.57 -21.65
N ALA A 127 -1.43 -9.85 -21.71
CA ALA A 127 -2.61 -10.33 -20.99
C ALA A 127 -2.48 -10.04 -19.48
N PRO A 128 -3.56 -9.59 -18.80
CA PRO A 128 -3.52 -9.09 -17.43
C PRO A 128 -2.85 -10.00 -16.41
N PHE A 129 -3.00 -11.32 -16.62
CA PHE A 129 -2.45 -12.35 -15.73
C PHE A 129 -1.41 -13.23 -16.44
N SER A 130 -0.74 -12.71 -17.50
CA SER A 130 0.33 -13.47 -18.17
C SER A 130 1.61 -13.54 -17.34
N GLY A 131 1.92 -12.48 -16.60
CA GLY A 131 3.19 -12.37 -15.91
C GLY A 131 4.39 -12.29 -16.86
N ASP A 132 4.18 -11.79 -18.09
CA ASP A 132 5.24 -11.71 -19.10
C ASP A 132 6.44 -10.91 -18.59
N ILE A 133 7.63 -11.44 -18.85
CA ILE A 133 8.91 -10.75 -18.60
C ILE A 133 9.43 -10.27 -19.94
N ALA A 134 9.27 -9.00 -20.22
CA ALA A 134 9.66 -8.39 -21.49
C ALA A 134 10.12 -6.95 -21.28
N ASP A 135 11.06 -6.47 -22.08
CA ASP A 135 11.57 -5.10 -22.07
C ASP A 135 12.08 -4.64 -20.69
N GLY A 136 12.69 -5.54 -19.92
CA GLY A 136 13.20 -5.27 -18.59
C GLY A 136 12.09 -5.07 -17.51
N LYS A 137 10.87 -5.53 -17.78
CA LYS A 137 9.69 -5.37 -16.91
C LYS A 137 8.96 -6.69 -16.73
N VAL A 138 8.23 -6.78 -15.64
CA VAL A 138 7.21 -7.83 -15.42
C VAL A 138 5.84 -7.19 -15.67
N TRP A 139 5.12 -7.74 -16.63
CA TRP A 139 3.83 -7.20 -17.07
C TRP A 139 2.66 -7.95 -16.42
N GLY A 140 1.68 -7.20 -15.98
CA GLY A 140 0.41 -7.75 -15.53
C GLY A 140 -0.25 -6.98 -14.39
N ARG A 141 -1.51 -7.30 -14.11
CA ARG A 141 -2.30 -6.73 -13.01
C ARG A 141 -1.69 -7.14 -11.67
N GLY A 142 -1.44 -6.16 -10.79
CA GLY A 142 -0.78 -6.40 -9.51
C GLY A 142 0.76 -6.34 -9.56
N ALA A 143 1.38 -6.11 -10.74
CA ALA A 143 2.82 -6.00 -10.86
C ALA A 143 3.39 -4.81 -10.07
N SER A 144 2.68 -3.70 -10.01
CA SER A 144 3.03 -2.50 -9.24
C SER A 144 2.19 -2.39 -7.98
N ASP A 145 0.90 -2.60 -8.09
CA ASP A 145 -0.08 -2.47 -7.03
C ASP A 145 -0.73 -3.84 -6.77
N THR A 146 -0.29 -4.68 -5.80
CA THR A 146 0.98 -4.47 -5.06
C THR A 146 1.64 -5.81 -4.73
N LYS A 147 1.47 -6.84 -5.60
CA LYS A 147 2.14 -8.14 -5.45
C LYS A 147 3.67 -8.02 -5.39
N CYS A 148 4.24 -6.95 -6.00
CA CYS A 148 5.67 -6.67 -5.88
C CYS A 148 6.09 -6.39 -4.44
N SER A 149 5.29 -5.68 -3.66
CA SER A 149 5.57 -5.40 -2.25
C SER A 149 5.44 -6.67 -1.41
N VAL A 150 4.39 -7.49 -1.65
CA VAL A 150 4.28 -8.83 -1.03
C VAL A 150 5.52 -9.64 -1.32
N MET A 151 5.95 -9.70 -2.60
CA MET A 151 7.16 -10.42 -2.98
C MET A 151 8.39 -9.89 -2.26
N ALA A 152 8.54 -8.57 -2.17
CA ALA A 152 9.75 -7.96 -1.61
C ALA A 152 9.98 -8.34 -0.15
N PHE A 153 8.97 -8.22 0.70
CA PHE A 153 9.18 -8.57 2.12
C PHE A 153 9.19 -10.08 2.38
N PHE A 154 8.45 -10.87 1.58
CA PHE A 154 8.56 -12.34 1.67
C PHE A 154 9.95 -12.83 1.21
N GLU A 155 10.50 -12.27 0.14
CA GLU A 155 11.84 -12.61 -0.34
C GLU A 155 12.92 -12.22 0.67
N ALA A 156 12.83 -11.02 1.24
CA ALA A 156 13.75 -10.59 2.28
C ALA A 156 13.71 -11.54 3.49
N ALA A 157 12.52 -11.93 3.94
CA ALA A 157 12.37 -12.89 5.02
C ALA A 157 12.92 -14.27 4.64
N GLU A 158 12.65 -14.77 3.42
CA GLU A 158 13.11 -16.06 2.93
C GLU A 158 14.65 -16.16 2.90
N GLN A 159 15.32 -15.09 2.43
CA GLN A 159 16.78 -15.00 2.40
C GLN A 159 17.37 -14.95 3.81
N LEU A 160 16.85 -14.08 4.67
CA LEU A 160 17.31 -13.95 6.05
C LEU A 160 17.10 -15.23 6.87
N LEU A 161 15.98 -15.93 6.65
CA LEU A 161 15.74 -17.24 7.26
C LEU A 161 16.73 -18.29 6.74
N ALA A 162 17.11 -18.22 5.46
CA ALA A 162 18.14 -19.11 4.90
C ALA A 162 19.51 -18.91 5.56
N GLU A 163 19.81 -17.70 5.99
CA GLU A 163 21.04 -17.34 6.71
C GLU A 163 20.96 -17.65 8.23
N GLY A 164 19.82 -18.13 8.73
CA GLY A 164 19.59 -18.36 10.16
C GLY A 164 19.46 -17.05 10.97
N TYR A 165 19.10 -15.95 10.32
CA TYR A 165 18.96 -14.66 10.98
C TYR A 165 17.79 -14.65 11.95
N THR A 166 18.02 -14.07 13.12
CA THR A 166 16.98 -13.77 14.12
C THR A 166 16.85 -12.27 14.27
N PRO A 167 15.68 -11.68 14.00
CA PRO A 167 15.51 -10.24 14.08
C PRO A 167 15.68 -9.71 15.51
N PRO A 168 16.09 -8.44 15.70
CA PRO A 168 16.29 -7.86 17.02
C PRO A 168 14.98 -7.73 17.80
N THR A 169 13.88 -7.55 17.12
CA THR A 169 12.53 -7.48 17.70
C THR A 169 11.57 -8.33 16.88
N ASP A 170 10.39 -8.60 17.43
CA ASP A 170 9.35 -9.37 16.75
C ASP A 170 8.95 -8.67 15.44
N VAL A 171 8.80 -9.47 14.38
CA VAL A 171 8.38 -9.01 13.05
C VAL A 171 7.10 -9.73 12.67
N TYR A 172 6.13 -8.97 12.21
CA TYR A 172 4.91 -9.48 11.62
C TYR A 172 4.94 -9.20 10.12
N LEU A 173 4.53 -10.20 9.32
CA LEU A 173 4.27 -10.01 7.89
C LEU A 173 2.79 -10.23 7.66
N ALA A 174 2.11 -9.29 7.02
CA ALA A 174 0.68 -9.40 6.77
C ALA A 174 0.35 -9.18 5.29
N SER A 175 -0.66 -9.91 4.80
CA SER A 175 -1.18 -9.68 3.46
C SER A 175 -2.70 -9.78 3.48
N SER A 176 -3.37 -8.65 3.25
CA SER A 176 -4.83 -8.59 3.17
C SER A 176 -5.33 -8.94 1.78
N CYS A 177 -6.59 -9.32 1.68
CA CYS A 177 -7.21 -9.75 0.42
C CYS A 177 -8.45 -8.93 0.03
N THR A 178 -8.63 -7.74 0.61
CA THR A 178 -9.82 -6.90 0.39
C THR A 178 -9.47 -5.40 0.42
N GLU A 179 -8.23 -5.04 0.10
CA GLU A 179 -7.78 -3.64 0.15
C GLU A 179 -8.48 -2.82 -0.93
N GLU A 180 -8.51 -3.31 -2.16
CA GLU A 180 -8.92 -2.61 -3.38
C GLU A 180 -10.35 -2.05 -3.35
N TRP A 181 -11.16 -2.51 -2.42
CA TRP A 181 -12.51 -2.01 -2.22
C TRP A 181 -12.82 -1.65 -0.76
N ALA A 182 -11.77 -1.40 0.04
CA ALA A 182 -11.84 -1.02 1.45
C ALA A 182 -12.66 -2.03 2.31
N GLY A 183 -12.37 -3.31 2.11
CA GLY A 183 -13.01 -4.40 2.85
C GLY A 183 -12.48 -4.57 4.27
N ASP A 184 -12.86 -5.67 4.90
CA ASP A 184 -12.59 -5.93 6.32
C ASP A 184 -11.29 -6.72 6.59
N GLY A 185 -10.47 -6.95 5.56
CA GLY A 185 -9.23 -7.73 5.68
C GLY A 185 -8.24 -7.12 6.67
N ALA A 186 -7.85 -5.87 6.47
CA ALA A 186 -6.95 -5.17 7.40
C ALA A 186 -7.56 -5.03 8.81
N PRO A 187 -8.85 -4.63 9.01
CA PRO A 187 -9.51 -4.69 10.30
C PRO A 187 -9.43 -6.04 11.02
N LYS A 188 -9.59 -7.16 10.30
CA LYS A 188 -9.47 -8.51 10.89
C LYS A 188 -8.05 -8.83 11.36
N LEU A 189 -7.04 -8.42 10.57
CA LEU A 189 -5.64 -8.56 10.96
C LEU A 189 -5.31 -7.73 12.21
N VAL A 190 -5.82 -6.49 12.28
CA VAL A 190 -5.68 -5.63 13.46
C VAL A 190 -6.34 -6.27 14.68
N ALA A 191 -7.56 -6.80 14.55
CA ALA A 191 -8.26 -7.47 15.64
C ALA A 191 -7.48 -8.68 16.17
N GLU A 192 -6.82 -9.44 15.29
CA GLU A 192 -5.95 -10.56 15.69
C GLU A 192 -4.70 -10.09 16.43
N LEU A 193 -4.04 -9.03 15.97
CA LEU A 193 -2.91 -8.43 16.66
C LEU A 193 -3.31 -7.91 18.06
N GLN A 194 -4.46 -7.25 18.16
CA GLN A 194 -5.04 -6.81 19.45
C GLN A 194 -5.34 -7.98 20.38
N ARG A 195 -5.92 -9.07 19.85
CA ARG A 195 -6.18 -10.30 20.62
C ARG A 195 -4.90 -10.92 21.19
N ARG A 196 -3.77 -10.78 20.45
CA ARG A 196 -2.44 -11.21 20.90
C ARG A 196 -1.78 -10.21 21.87
N GLY A 197 -2.38 -9.05 22.10
CA GLY A 197 -1.80 -7.99 22.94
C GLY A 197 -0.59 -7.32 22.28
N VAL A 198 -0.52 -7.32 20.95
CA VAL A 198 0.59 -6.72 20.19
C VAL A 198 0.36 -5.21 20.04
N GLU A 199 1.32 -4.43 20.50
CA GLU A 199 1.38 -3.00 20.30
C GLU A 199 2.54 -2.67 19.35
N LEU A 200 2.20 -2.33 18.10
CA LEU A 200 3.20 -2.12 17.05
C LEU A 200 3.92 -0.81 17.23
N PHE A 201 5.25 -0.85 17.12
CA PHE A 201 6.10 0.34 17.06
C PHE A 201 6.12 0.97 15.67
N LEU A 202 6.10 0.16 14.62
CA LEU A 202 6.18 0.60 13.23
C LEU A 202 5.26 -0.28 12.38
N VAL A 203 4.52 0.35 11.51
CA VAL A 203 3.81 -0.29 10.39
C VAL A 203 4.43 0.25 9.11
N CYS A 204 4.87 -0.66 8.25
CA CYS A 204 5.30 -0.35 6.89
C CYS A 204 4.30 -1.02 5.95
N ASP A 205 3.50 -0.20 5.32
CA ASP A 205 2.51 -0.61 4.32
C ASP A 205 3.02 -0.26 2.92
N GLU A 206 2.19 -0.46 1.95
CA GLU A 206 2.44 -0.10 0.58
C GLU A 206 2.42 1.42 0.35
N GLY A 207 2.69 1.82 -0.88
CA GLY A 207 2.64 3.20 -1.31
C GLY A 207 4.01 3.83 -1.43
N GLY A 208 4.00 5.10 -1.82
CA GLY A 208 5.20 5.78 -2.24
C GLY A 208 5.66 5.34 -3.64
N ALA A 209 6.57 6.10 -4.19
CA ALA A 209 7.17 5.80 -5.49
C ALA A 209 8.51 6.52 -5.62
N ILE A 210 9.36 6.03 -6.53
CA ILE A 210 10.48 6.81 -7.02
C ILE A 210 9.97 7.58 -8.24
N ILE A 211 9.89 8.90 -8.11
CA ILE A 211 9.36 9.80 -9.14
C ILE A 211 10.52 10.62 -9.70
N SER A 212 10.64 10.63 -11.01
CA SER A 212 11.61 11.48 -11.70
C SER A 212 11.01 12.87 -11.87
N GLU A 213 11.76 13.89 -11.43
CA GLU A 213 11.38 15.30 -11.58
C GLU A 213 9.95 15.64 -11.08
N PRO A 214 9.58 15.28 -9.84
CA PRO A 214 8.22 15.46 -9.31
C PRO A 214 7.80 16.93 -9.19
N ILE A 215 8.78 17.83 -9.18
CA ILE A 215 8.57 19.27 -9.10
C ILE A 215 9.30 19.90 -10.28
N GLY A 216 8.58 20.64 -11.11
CA GLY A 216 9.15 21.31 -12.29
C GLY A 216 10.38 22.15 -11.93
N GLY A 217 11.47 21.94 -12.64
CA GLY A 217 12.75 22.64 -12.44
C GLY A 217 13.67 22.05 -11.35
N ILE A 218 13.26 20.96 -10.69
CA ILE A 218 14.13 20.23 -9.75
C ILE A 218 14.49 18.87 -10.38
N PRO A 219 15.69 18.74 -10.95
CA PRO A 219 16.10 17.48 -11.58
C PRO A 219 16.41 16.41 -10.54
N GLY A 220 16.20 15.14 -10.90
CA GLY A 220 16.58 13.98 -10.12
C GLY A 220 15.43 13.03 -9.83
N ASN A 221 15.78 11.92 -9.20
CA ASN A 221 14.83 10.90 -8.75
C ASN A 221 14.60 11.05 -7.25
N PHE A 222 13.35 11.06 -6.85
CA PHE A 222 12.92 11.27 -5.46
C PHE A 222 12.13 10.07 -4.99
N ALA A 223 12.61 9.42 -3.93
CA ALA A 223 11.81 8.42 -3.21
C ALA A 223 10.78 9.15 -2.34
N MET A 224 9.53 9.00 -2.72
CA MET A 224 8.39 9.57 -1.97
C MET A 224 7.97 8.58 -0.90
N VAL A 225 8.14 8.97 0.36
CA VAL A 225 7.74 8.15 1.51
C VAL A 225 6.60 8.85 2.23
N GLY A 226 5.42 8.23 2.25
CA GLY A 226 4.30 8.66 3.07
C GLY A 226 4.63 8.39 4.54
N VAL A 227 4.52 9.41 5.38
CA VAL A 227 4.77 9.28 6.83
C VAL A 227 3.51 9.52 7.65
N PHE A 228 2.40 9.76 6.98
CA PHE A 228 1.10 10.03 7.58
C PHE A 228 -0.02 9.64 6.63
N GLU A 229 -1.05 8.99 7.15
CA GLU A 229 -2.25 8.62 6.39
C GLU A 229 -3.41 9.53 6.80
N LYS A 230 -4.12 10.06 5.80
CA LYS A 230 -5.32 10.88 6.02
C LYS A 230 -6.56 9.98 6.07
N GLY A 231 -7.51 10.33 6.95
CA GLY A 231 -8.80 9.64 6.98
C GLY A 231 -9.60 9.88 5.70
N LYS A 232 -10.31 8.84 5.25
CA LYS A 232 -11.30 8.89 4.17
C LYS A 232 -12.70 8.69 4.76
N ALA A 233 -13.66 9.45 4.27
CA ALA A 233 -15.07 9.25 4.60
C ALA A 233 -15.92 9.46 3.36
N ASP A 234 -16.83 8.53 3.10
CA ASP A 234 -17.86 8.69 2.09
C ASP A 234 -19.08 9.32 2.73
N VAL A 235 -19.53 10.46 2.19
CA VAL A 235 -20.69 11.19 2.70
C VAL A 235 -21.80 11.16 1.67
N LYS A 236 -22.93 10.55 2.04
CA LYS A 236 -24.14 10.51 1.21
C LYS A 236 -25.08 11.63 1.61
N PHE A 237 -25.30 12.58 0.72
CA PHE A 237 -26.32 13.60 0.86
C PHE A 237 -27.63 13.09 0.24
N THR A 238 -28.69 13.06 1.03
CA THR A 238 -30.02 12.68 0.53
C THR A 238 -30.96 13.85 0.72
N ALA A 239 -31.43 14.42 -0.37
CA ALA A 239 -32.48 15.44 -0.35
C ALA A 239 -33.82 14.78 -0.71
N LYS A 240 -34.86 15.08 0.07
CA LYS A 240 -36.23 14.58 -0.16
C LYS A 240 -37.15 15.77 -0.37
N SER A 241 -38.10 15.63 -1.31
CA SER A 241 -39.13 16.63 -1.55
C SER A 241 -40.48 15.93 -1.77
N THR A 242 -41.53 16.66 -1.61
CA THR A 242 -42.90 16.20 -1.83
C THR A 242 -43.25 16.06 -3.33
N GLY A 243 -42.30 16.40 -4.22
CA GLY A 243 -42.53 16.45 -5.66
C GLY A 243 -43.26 17.73 -6.07
N GLY A 244 -43.45 17.90 -7.35
CA GLY A 244 -44.13 19.06 -7.95
C GLY A 244 -44.01 19.05 -9.47
N HIS A 245 -44.72 19.92 -10.12
CA HIS A 245 -44.63 20.07 -11.58
C HIS A 245 -43.31 20.80 -11.95
N ALA A 246 -42.59 20.30 -12.95
CA ALA A 246 -41.26 20.84 -13.33
C ALA A 246 -41.26 22.32 -13.70
N SER A 247 -42.41 22.85 -14.15
CA SER A 247 -42.58 24.29 -14.50
C SER A 247 -42.89 25.18 -13.29
N ALA A 248 -43.15 24.60 -12.12
CA ALA A 248 -43.47 25.33 -10.88
C ALA A 248 -42.65 24.73 -9.75
N PRO A 249 -41.33 24.92 -9.73
CA PRO A 249 -40.47 24.39 -8.68
C PRO A 249 -40.83 25.07 -7.36
N GLY A 250 -41.08 24.25 -6.33
CA GLY A 250 -41.27 24.75 -4.96
C GLY A 250 -40.01 25.38 -4.40
N THR A 251 -40.07 25.81 -3.14
CA THR A 251 -38.96 26.48 -2.43
C THR A 251 -37.68 25.66 -2.30
N VAL A 252 -37.70 24.35 -2.64
CA VAL A 252 -36.53 23.49 -2.72
C VAL A 252 -36.45 22.89 -4.11
N SER A 253 -35.62 23.46 -4.97
CA SER A 253 -35.31 22.92 -6.28
C SER A 253 -33.98 22.19 -6.24
N TYR A 254 -33.99 20.89 -6.58
CA TYR A 254 -32.76 20.10 -6.72
C TYR A 254 -31.90 20.49 -7.92
N THR A 255 -32.43 21.32 -8.83
CA THR A 255 -31.74 21.74 -10.04
C THR A 255 -30.52 22.64 -9.78
N HIS A 256 -30.33 23.09 -8.54
CA HIS A 256 -29.25 23.99 -8.16
C HIS A 256 -28.31 23.44 -7.08
N LEU A 257 -28.40 22.14 -6.76
CA LEU A 257 -27.41 21.46 -5.91
C LEU A 257 -26.16 21.17 -6.76
N THR A 258 -25.33 22.18 -6.97
CA THR A 258 -23.97 21.99 -7.44
C THR A 258 -23.11 21.65 -6.23
N LEU A 259 -22.79 20.37 -6.06
CA LEU A 259 -21.70 19.97 -5.18
C LEU A 259 -20.40 20.42 -5.85
N PRO A 260 -19.49 21.12 -5.16
CA PRO A 260 -18.19 21.41 -5.71
C PRO A 260 -17.51 20.06 -6.00
N THR A 261 -17.13 19.84 -7.25
CA THR A 261 -16.31 18.69 -7.63
C THR A 261 -14.95 18.93 -7.02
N ILE A 262 -14.65 18.28 -5.92
CA ILE A 262 -13.30 18.23 -5.39
C ILE A 262 -12.59 17.16 -6.23
N CYS A 263 -11.81 17.61 -7.21
CA CYS A 263 -10.86 16.73 -7.88
C CYS A 263 -9.78 16.38 -6.85
N SER A 264 -9.67 15.09 -6.57
CA SER A 264 -8.57 14.52 -5.78
C SER A 264 -7.29 14.51 -6.60
#